data_ea0da1ece24ca2ced5f9f016e5e95b2a
#
_entry.id   ea0da1ece24ca2ced5f9f016e5e95b2a
#
_cell.length_a   1.000
_cell.length_b   1.000
_cell.length_c   1.000
_cell.angle_alpha   90.00
_cell.angle_beta   90.00
_cell.angle_gamma   90.00
#
_symmetry.space_group_name_H-M   'P 1'
#
loop_
_entity.id
_entity.type
_entity.pdbx_description
1 polymer ?
#
loop_
_entity_poly.entity_id
_entity_poly.type
_entity_poly.pdbx_seq_one_letter_code
_entity_poly.pdbx_strand_id
1 'polypeptide(L)'
;MQRPDPNDYPPLGLVVPEPEVRPGGQPDFSHVAIPRAGTVRRPPVDVDPEEIRDLAFTIIRVLNREGQAVGPWAEALEITPDDLLIGLRHMMTLRIYDARMLNAQRQQKTSFYMQHLGEEAISCGFQRALAPGDMNFPTYRQAGLLIAAGYPLSAMMNQIFSNAEDPMRGRQLPVCYSSREHGFFTISGNLATQFIQAVGWAMASAISGDRKISAAWIGDGSTAESDFHAALVFASTYKAPVILNIVNNQWAISTFQGIARGGSGTFAARGHGFGIPSLRVDGNDYLAVLAVAKWAAERARRNLGPTLIEYVTYRAGGHSTSDDPSAYRPAEESTAWPLGDPVLRLKNHLIALGHWSDERHAQAEAEILAEITEQQKRAEAIGTLHHGQHPSPADMFEDVYAEMPPHLLKQRHEAGF
;
A
#
# COMPACT_ATOMS: atom_id res chain seq x y z
N MET A 1 -22.65 -47.63 19.72
CA MET A 1 -21.95 -46.48 20.31
C MET A 1 -22.97 -45.67 21.07
N GLN A 2 -22.85 -45.54 22.39
CA GLN A 2 -23.67 -44.62 23.19
C GLN A 2 -23.32 -43.18 22.78
N ARG A 3 -24.33 -42.34 22.62
CA ARG A 3 -24.11 -40.91 22.43
C ARG A 3 -23.49 -40.34 23.72
N PRO A 4 -22.42 -39.52 23.63
CA PRO A 4 -21.88 -38.86 24.82
C PRO A 4 -22.96 -38.00 25.48
N ASP A 5 -22.90 -37.87 26.81
CA ASP A 5 -23.81 -37.00 27.58
C ASP A 5 -23.55 -35.53 27.12
N PRO A 6 -24.57 -34.74 26.79
CA PRO A 6 -24.41 -33.34 26.48
C PRO A 6 -23.68 -32.51 27.55
N ASN A 7 -23.72 -32.98 28.81
CA ASN A 7 -23.03 -32.35 29.93
C ASN A 7 -21.52 -32.67 30.00
N ASP A 8 -21.03 -33.64 29.21
CA ASP A 8 -19.59 -33.98 29.13
C ASP A 8 -18.80 -32.98 28.25
N TYR A 9 -19.48 -32.07 27.55
CA TYR A 9 -18.84 -31.06 26.73
C TYR A 9 -18.68 -29.74 27.51
N PRO A 10 -17.58 -29.00 27.29
CA PRO A 10 -17.45 -27.66 27.84
C PRO A 10 -18.54 -26.75 27.25
N PRO A 11 -18.94 -25.69 27.96
CA PRO A 11 -19.90 -24.74 27.46
C PRO A 11 -19.36 -24.08 26.16
N LEU A 12 -20.27 -23.80 25.20
CA LEU A 12 -19.92 -23.11 23.97
C LEU A 12 -19.43 -21.70 24.28
N GLY A 13 -18.35 -21.30 23.62
CA GLY A 13 -17.77 -19.97 23.75
C GLY A 13 -17.21 -19.45 22.42
N LEU A 14 -17.10 -18.13 22.27
CA LEU A 14 -16.44 -17.50 21.14
C LEU A 14 -14.99 -17.19 21.50
N VAL A 15 -14.10 -17.37 20.54
CA VAL A 15 -12.70 -16.93 20.64
C VAL A 15 -12.57 -15.63 19.85
N VAL A 16 -12.18 -14.55 20.53
CA VAL A 16 -11.87 -13.26 19.88
C VAL A 16 -10.35 -13.14 19.82
N PRO A 17 -9.76 -13.03 18.62
CA PRO A 17 -8.32 -12.80 18.50
C PRO A 17 -7.92 -11.46 19.12
N GLU A 18 -6.97 -11.50 20.03
CA GLU A 18 -6.45 -10.32 20.73
C GLU A 18 -4.99 -10.09 20.32
N PRO A 19 -4.49 -8.82 20.34
CA PRO A 19 -3.07 -8.56 20.23
C PRO A 19 -2.34 -9.10 21.47
N GLU A 20 -1.07 -9.46 21.30
CA GLU A 20 -0.24 -10.01 22.37
C GLU A 20 -0.12 -9.04 23.56
N VAL A 21 -0.16 -7.73 23.28
CA VAL A 21 0.01 -6.70 24.31
C VAL A 21 -1.00 -5.56 24.10
N ARG A 22 -1.51 -5.04 25.21
CA ARG A 22 -2.39 -3.88 25.29
C ARG A 22 -1.60 -2.62 25.69
N PRO A 23 -2.16 -1.39 25.56
CA PRO A 23 -1.52 -0.15 26.00
C PRO A 23 -0.95 -0.24 27.42
N GLY A 24 0.26 0.26 27.58
CA GLY A 24 1.01 0.21 28.86
C GLY A 24 1.87 -1.05 29.07
N GLY A 25 1.74 -2.07 28.21
CA GLY A 25 2.62 -3.25 28.19
C GLY A 25 3.84 -3.04 27.29
N GLN A 26 4.81 -3.94 27.39
CA GLN A 26 5.99 -3.94 26.50
C GLN A 26 5.63 -4.57 25.16
N PRO A 27 6.09 -4.01 24.01
CA PRO A 27 5.85 -4.58 22.69
C PRO A 27 6.24 -6.05 22.59
N ASP A 28 5.35 -6.88 22.01
CA ASP A 28 5.59 -8.29 21.74
C ASP A 28 5.17 -8.62 20.30
N PHE A 29 6.12 -9.07 19.50
CA PHE A 29 5.93 -9.49 18.11
C PHE A 29 6.22 -10.99 17.91
N SER A 30 6.12 -11.80 18.96
CA SER A 30 6.36 -13.25 18.91
C SER A 30 5.48 -13.98 17.90
N HIS A 31 4.31 -13.40 17.59
CA HIS A 31 3.41 -13.89 16.54
C HIS A 31 3.94 -13.72 15.11
N VAL A 32 5.00 -12.91 14.90
CA VAL A 32 5.60 -12.69 13.59
C VAL A 32 6.86 -13.54 13.46
N ALA A 33 6.74 -14.72 12.88
CA ALA A 33 7.90 -15.58 12.59
C ALA A 33 8.76 -14.96 11.49
N ILE A 34 9.97 -14.51 11.85
CA ILE A 34 10.89 -13.83 10.93
C ILE A 34 12.04 -14.77 10.57
N PRO A 35 12.09 -15.33 9.34
CA PRO A 35 13.18 -16.16 8.91
C PRO A 35 14.46 -15.34 8.68
N ARG A 36 15.59 -16.02 8.62
CA ARG A 36 16.85 -15.40 8.21
C ARG A 36 16.75 -14.93 6.76
N ALA A 37 17.29 -13.75 6.46
CA ALA A 37 17.32 -13.22 5.09
C ALA A 37 18.04 -14.18 4.13
N GLY A 38 17.57 -14.26 2.89
CA GLY A 38 18.16 -15.10 1.83
C GLY A 38 17.88 -16.59 1.92
N THR A 39 17.13 -17.08 2.92
CA THR A 39 16.88 -18.52 3.08
C THR A 39 15.67 -19.04 2.30
N VAL A 40 14.78 -18.16 1.89
CA VAL A 40 13.56 -18.52 1.16
C VAL A 40 13.87 -18.70 -0.32
N ARG A 41 13.55 -19.87 -0.87
CA ARG A 41 13.77 -20.19 -2.29
C ARG A 41 13.00 -19.26 -3.21
N ARG A 42 13.54 -19.00 -4.39
CA ARG A 42 12.86 -18.29 -5.47
C ARG A 42 12.39 -19.31 -6.51
N PRO A 43 11.08 -19.50 -6.68
CA PRO A 43 10.56 -20.42 -7.68
C PRO A 43 10.68 -19.82 -9.10
N PRO A 44 10.66 -20.64 -10.16
CA PRO A 44 10.47 -20.15 -11.52
C PRO A 44 9.12 -19.45 -11.65
N VAL A 45 9.00 -18.54 -12.64
CA VAL A 45 7.80 -17.69 -12.80
C VAL A 45 6.57 -18.52 -13.18
N ASP A 46 6.75 -19.62 -13.87
CA ASP A 46 5.72 -20.55 -14.38
C ASP A 46 5.45 -21.74 -13.43
N VAL A 47 5.92 -21.67 -12.20
CA VAL A 47 5.70 -22.72 -11.18
C VAL A 47 4.20 -22.98 -10.94
N ASP A 48 3.87 -24.24 -10.68
CA ASP A 48 2.53 -24.61 -10.23
C ASP A 48 2.26 -24.01 -8.82
N PRO A 49 1.12 -23.33 -8.59
CA PRO A 49 0.77 -22.78 -7.28
C PRO A 49 0.82 -23.80 -6.13
N GLU A 50 0.53 -25.08 -6.41
CA GLU A 50 0.55 -26.15 -5.41
C GLU A 50 1.97 -26.42 -4.86
N GLU A 51 3.00 -26.24 -5.69
CA GLU A 51 4.39 -26.49 -5.33
C GLU A 51 4.99 -25.39 -4.42
N ILE A 52 4.32 -24.25 -4.28
CA ILE A 52 4.82 -23.09 -3.55
C ILE A 52 3.90 -22.63 -2.41
N ARG A 53 3.02 -23.51 -1.92
CA ARG A 53 2.12 -23.21 -0.81
C ARG A 53 2.85 -22.78 0.46
N ASP A 54 4.06 -23.29 0.69
CA ASP A 54 4.92 -22.92 1.82
C ASP A 54 5.30 -21.42 1.83
N LEU A 55 5.40 -20.81 0.65
CA LEU A 55 5.79 -19.40 0.51
C LEU A 55 4.74 -18.41 1.06
N ALA A 56 3.51 -18.85 1.25
CA ALA A 56 2.48 -18.06 1.92
C ALA A 56 2.64 -18.01 3.44
N PHE A 57 3.48 -18.87 4.03
CA PHE A 57 3.66 -18.96 5.49
C PHE A 57 5.03 -18.45 5.95
N THR A 58 5.96 -18.25 5.04
CA THR A 58 7.30 -17.72 5.33
C THR A 58 7.46 -16.31 4.77
N ILE A 59 8.35 -15.50 5.35
CA ILE A 59 8.58 -14.12 4.90
C ILE A 59 9.82 -14.09 4.00
N ILE A 60 9.65 -13.70 2.74
CA ILE A 60 10.75 -13.46 1.79
C ILE A 60 11.49 -12.20 2.23
N ARG A 61 12.78 -12.32 2.47
CA ARG A 61 13.68 -11.25 2.91
C ARG A 61 14.98 -11.30 2.12
N VAL A 62 15.45 -10.15 1.69
CA VAL A 62 16.68 -9.98 0.90
C VAL A 62 17.78 -9.34 1.74
N LEU A 63 17.49 -8.25 2.45
CA LEU A 63 18.47 -7.54 3.27
C LEU A 63 18.65 -8.24 4.62
N ASN A 64 19.89 -8.61 4.93
CA ASN A 64 20.28 -9.10 6.26
C ASN A 64 20.51 -7.93 7.25
N ARG A 65 20.87 -8.24 8.50
CA ARG A 65 21.11 -7.24 9.55
C ARG A 65 22.36 -6.38 9.28
N GLU A 66 23.29 -6.92 8.53
CA GLU A 66 24.53 -6.25 8.12
C GLU A 66 24.35 -5.36 6.88
N GLY A 67 23.11 -5.23 6.39
CA GLY A 67 22.78 -4.43 5.21
C GLY A 67 23.21 -5.09 3.88
N GLN A 68 23.50 -6.38 3.85
CA GLN A 68 23.88 -7.09 2.63
C GLN A 68 22.63 -7.71 1.96
N ALA A 69 22.59 -7.65 0.64
CA ALA A 69 21.60 -8.39 -0.16
C ALA A 69 22.05 -9.84 -0.32
N VAL A 70 21.20 -10.80 0.08
CA VAL A 70 21.55 -12.23 0.15
C VAL A 70 20.45 -13.13 -0.42
N GLY A 71 20.87 -14.27 -0.98
CA GLY A 71 20.03 -15.36 -1.41
C GLY A 71 19.40 -15.21 -2.78
N PRO A 72 18.58 -16.20 -3.19
CA PRO A 72 18.16 -16.35 -4.59
C PRO A 72 17.27 -15.23 -5.11
N TRP A 73 16.58 -14.50 -4.25
CA TRP A 73 15.80 -13.31 -4.64
C TRP A 73 16.70 -12.12 -4.93
N ALA A 74 17.83 -11.97 -4.20
CA ALA A 74 18.83 -10.94 -4.47
C ALA A 74 19.61 -11.24 -5.76
N GLU A 75 20.04 -12.49 -5.94
CA GLU A 75 20.82 -12.95 -7.10
C GLU A 75 20.07 -12.77 -8.42
N ALA A 76 18.74 -12.91 -8.39
CA ALA A 76 17.88 -12.74 -9.56
C ALA A 76 17.43 -11.27 -9.80
N LEU A 77 17.81 -10.35 -8.91
CA LEU A 77 17.39 -8.96 -9.01
C LEU A 77 18.43 -8.15 -9.80
N GLU A 78 18.13 -7.90 -11.07
CA GLU A 78 18.89 -6.96 -11.87
C GLU A 78 18.53 -5.52 -11.46
N ILE A 79 19.43 -4.89 -10.68
CA ILE A 79 19.29 -3.52 -10.19
C ILE A 79 20.66 -2.86 -10.05
N THR A 80 20.74 -1.60 -10.43
CA THR A 80 21.96 -0.80 -10.30
C THR A 80 21.99 -0.01 -8.99
N PRO A 81 23.15 0.42 -8.49
CA PRO A 81 23.21 1.34 -7.36
C PRO A 81 22.43 2.64 -7.59
N ASP A 82 22.42 3.17 -8.81
CA ASP A 82 21.66 4.38 -9.16
C ASP A 82 20.15 4.16 -9.01
N ASP A 83 19.64 2.99 -9.38
CA ASP A 83 18.25 2.63 -9.17
C ASP A 83 17.88 2.59 -7.67
N LEU A 84 18.80 2.10 -6.84
CA LEU A 84 18.62 2.07 -5.38
C LEU A 84 18.64 3.47 -4.78
N LEU A 85 19.52 4.36 -5.28
CA LEU A 85 19.58 5.77 -4.87
C LEU A 85 18.27 6.50 -5.20
N ILE A 86 17.72 6.27 -6.40
CA ILE A 86 16.40 6.79 -6.79
C ILE A 86 15.32 6.26 -5.83
N GLY A 87 15.33 4.96 -5.53
CA GLY A 87 14.38 4.35 -4.60
C GLY A 87 14.48 4.94 -3.18
N LEU A 88 15.69 5.14 -2.68
CA LEU A 88 15.92 5.79 -1.38
C LEU A 88 15.37 7.23 -1.39
N ARG A 89 15.66 8.01 -2.45
CA ARG A 89 15.15 9.38 -2.58
C ARG A 89 13.62 9.42 -2.60
N HIS A 90 12.95 8.49 -3.29
CA HIS A 90 11.47 8.41 -3.28
C HIS A 90 10.91 8.14 -1.87
N MET A 91 11.49 7.20 -1.12
CA MET A 91 11.06 6.91 0.25
C MET A 91 11.32 8.10 1.18
N MET A 92 12.47 8.77 1.07
CA MET A 92 12.77 9.99 1.83
C MET A 92 11.78 11.12 1.49
N THR A 93 11.48 11.30 0.21
CA THR A 93 10.50 12.29 -0.25
C THR A 93 9.12 12.02 0.35
N LEU A 94 8.64 10.77 0.31
CA LEU A 94 7.36 10.39 0.90
C LEU A 94 7.32 10.69 2.41
N ARG A 95 8.37 10.34 3.14
CA ARG A 95 8.47 10.57 4.60
C ARG A 95 8.48 12.05 4.96
N ILE A 96 9.25 12.87 4.25
CA ILE A 96 9.32 14.31 4.49
C ILE A 96 8.00 14.99 4.08
N TYR A 97 7.41 14.56 2.97
CA TYR A 97 6.08 15.00 2.54
C TYR A 97 5.02 14.71 3.61
N ASP A 98 4.98 13.49 4.13
CA ASP A 98 4.09 13.07 5.22
C ASP A 98 4.18 14.00 6.45
N ALA A 99 5.40 14.25 6.90
CA ALA A 99 5.63 15.11 8.05
C ALA A 99 5.12 16.55 7.82
N ARG A 100 5.32 17.07 6.59
CA ARG A 100 4.87 18.42 6.21
C ARG A 100 3.35 18.50 6.11
N MET A 101 2.69 17.50 5.50
CA MET A 101 1.23 17.49 5.34
C MET A 101 0.50 17.23 6.68
N LEU A 102 1.09 16.41 7.57
CA LEU A 102 0.59 16.26 8.94
C LEU A 102 0.65 17.60 9.71
N ASN A 103 1.76 18.33 9.59
CA ASN A 103 1.88 19.66 10.19
C ASN A 103 0.89 20.67 9.59
N ALA A 104 0.64 20.62 8.28
CA ALA A 104 -0.37 21.46 7.63
C ALA A 104 -1.78 21.16 8.16
N GLN A 105 -2.09 19.88 8.41
CA GLN A 105 -3.37 19.50 9.03
C GLN A 105 -3.49 20.04 10.47
N ARG A 106 -2.44 19.91 11.29
CA ARG A 106 -2.43 20.48 12.65
C ARG A 106 -2.58 22.00 12.66
N GLN A 107 -2.18 22.68 11.58
CA GLN A 107 -2.39 24.11 11.36
C GLN A 107 -3.76 24.43 10.73
N GLN A 108 -4.65 23.45 10.58
CA GLN A 108 -5.97 23.57 9.96
C GLN A 108 -5.95 24.05 8.49
N LYS A 109 -4.84 23.81 7.78
CA LYS A 109 -4.71 24.12 6.35
C LYS A 109 -5.35 23.07 5.45
N THR A 110 -5.60 21.89 5.99
CA THR A 110 -6.37 20.79 5.39
C THR A 110 -7.25 20.13 6.44
N SER A 111 -8.35 19.52 6.00
CA SER A 111 -9.32 18.89 6.90
C SER A 111 -8.81 17.56 7.50
N PHE A 112 -7.99 16.84 6.75
CA PHE A 112 -7.67 15.44 7.04
C PHE A 112 -6.33 15.03 6.42
N TYR A 113 -5.60 14.11 7.07
CA TYR A 113 -4.41 13.50 6.50
C TYR A 113 -4.20 12.07 7.00
N MET A 114 -3.59 11.23 6.18
CA MET A 114 -3.16 9.87 6.50
C MET A 114 -1.71 9.68 6.12
N GLN A 115 -0.86 9.33 7.10
CA GLN A 115 0.57 9.11 6.89
C GLN A 115 0.86 7.73 6.29
N HIS A 116 2.01 7.63 5.61
CA HIS A 116 2.53 6.40 5.02
C HIS A 116 3.70 5.81 5.84
N LEU A 117 3.97 6.38 7.01
CA LEU A 117 5.12 6.08 7.85
C LEU A 117 5.20 4.59 8.21
N GLY A 118 6.31 3.95 7.82
CA GLY A 118 6.58 2.51 7.99
C GLY A 118 6.28 1.66 6.75
N GLU A 119 5.57 2.20 5.74
CA GLU A 119 5.15 1.48 4.54
C GLU A 119 5.84 1.97 3.25
N GLU A 120 6.84 2.86 3.36
CA GLU A 120 7.45 3.57 2.23
C GLU A 120 8.09 2.61 1.22
N ALA A 121 8.74 1.53 1.67
CA ALA A 121 9.40 0.58 0.79
C ALA A 121 8.42 -0.18 -0.10
N ILE A 122 7.20 -0.44 0.39
CA ILE A 122 6.19 -1.21 -0.36
C ILE A 122 5.80 -0.45 -1.63
N SER A 123 5.28 0.76 -1.48
CA SER A 123 4.78 1.54 -2.61
C SER A 123 5.90 2.01 -3.54
N CYS A 124 6.99 2.58 -2.98
CA CYS A 124 8.12 3.08 -3.78
C CYS A 124 8.89 1.94 -4.49
N GLY A 125 9.04 0.78 -3.83
CA GLY A 125 9.72 -0.38 -4.41
C GLY A 125 8.89 -1.08 -5.48
N PHE A 126 7.59 -1.27 -5.23
CA PHE A 126 6.68 -1.94 -6.16
C PHE A 126 6.54 -1.20 -7.50
N GLN A 127 6.39 0.12 -7.47
CA GLN A 127 6.21 0.92 -8.70
C GLN A 127 7.29 0.66 -9.75
N ARG A 128 8.51 0.37 -9.33
CA ARG A 128 9.62 0.09 -10.25
C ARG A 128 9.51 -1.25 -11.00
N ALA A 129 8.58 -2.12 -10.63
CA ALA A 129 8.28 -3.36 -11.37
C ALA A 129 7.22 -3.15 -12.46
N LEU A 130 6.55 -2.01 -12.48
CA LEU A 130 5.52 -1.70 -13.46
C LEU A 130 6.10 -1.01 -14.70
N ALA A 131 5.43 -1.19 -15.83
CA ALA A 131 5.75 -0.54 -17.10
C ALA A 131 4.77 0.60 -17.40
N PRO A 132 5.12 1.54 -18.29
CA PRO A 132 4.19 2.56 -18.76
C PRO A 132 2.89 1.95 -19.29
N GLY A 133 1.77 2.47 -18.80
CA GLY A 133 0.42 2.00 -19.16
C GLY A 133 -0.16 0.92 -18.23
N ASP A 134 0.62 0.34 -17.32
CA ASP A 134 0.07 -0.47 -16.23
C ASP A 134 -0.75 0.39 -15.28
N MET A 135 -1.70 -0.22 -14.57
CA MET A 135 -2.61 0.52 -13.70
C MET A 135 -2.60 0.00 -12.27
N ASN A 136 -2.29 0.88 -11.32
CA ASN A 136 -2.51 0.63 -9.90
C ASN A 136 -3.95 0.97 -9.50
N PHE A 137 -4.56 0.14 -8.67
CA PHE A 137 -5.83 0.37 -7.97
C PHE A 137 -5.53 0.46 -6.47
N PRO A 138 -5.12 1.65 -6.01
CA PRO A 138 -4.54 1.83 -4.68
C PRO A 138 -5.57 2.10 -3.60
N THR A 139 -5.12 2.07 -2.34
CA THR A 139 -5.79 2.77 -1.24
C THR A 139 -5.11 4.11 -0.97
N TYR A 140 -5.64 4.85 0.01
CA TYR A 140 -5.10 6.13 0.48
C TYR A 140 -3.65 6.06 1.00
N ARG A 141 -3.09 4.85 1.25
CA ARG A 141 -1.76 4.69 1.86
C ARG A 141 -0.67 4.27 0.85
N GLN A 142 -0.94 4.35 -0.43
CA GLN A 142 0.03 4.04 -1.48
C GLN A 142 0.47 5.27 -2.30
N ALA A 143 0.51 6.47 -1.71
CA ALA A 143 0.98 7.68 -2.40
C ALA A 143 2.45 7.58 -2.88
N GLY A 144 3.25 6.70 -2.29
CA GLY A 144 4.60 6.38 -2.79
C GLY A 144 4.64 5.84 -4.21
N LEU A 145 3.54 5.22 -4.71
CA LEU A 145 3.41 4.83 -6.12
C LEU A 145 3.43 6.06 -7.04
N LEU A 146 2.72 7.13 -6.66
CA LEU A 146 2.68 8.39 -7.42
C LEU A 146 4.04 9.11 -7.42
N ILE A 147 4.69 9.19 -6.24
CA ILE A 147 6.02 9.80 -6.12
C ILE A 147 7.02 9.04 -6.99
N ALA A 148 7.00 7.70 -6.93
CA ALA A 148 7.90 6.87 -7.74
C ALA A 148 7.56 6.88 -9.25
N ALA A 149 6.32 7.21 -9.62
CA ALA A 149 5.90 7.43 -10.99
C ALA A 149 6.18 8.84 -11.50
N GLY A 150 6.70 9.74 -10.66
CA GLY A 150 7.02 11.13 -11.04
C GLY A 150 5.84 12.09 -11.03
N TYR A 151 4.76 11.78 -10.32
CA TYR A 151 3.62 12.69 -10.21
C TYR A 151 4.00 13.96 -9.43
N PRO A 152 3.62 15.15 -9.88
CA PRO A 152 4.03 16.40 -9.25
C PRO A 152 3.58 16.55 -7.81
N LEU A 153 4.51 16.82 -6.89
CA LEU A 153 4.18 17.06 -5.48
C LEU A 153 3.23 18.26 -5.29
N SER A 154 3.33 19.28 -6.15
CA SER A 154 2.39 20.40 -6.16
C SER A 154 0.95 19.96 -6.42
N ALA A 155 0.72 19.05 -7.35
CA ALA A 155 -0.61 18.50 -7.61
C ALA A 155 -1.15 17.68 -6.44
N MET A 156 -0.26 16.92 -5.75
CA MET A 156 -0.62 16.23 -4.51
C MET A 156 -1.03 17.23 -3.42
N MET A 157 -0.28 18.32 -3.24
CA MET A 157 -0.57 19.35 -2.25
C MET A 157 -1.85 20.12 -2.56
N ASN A 158 -2.09 20.45 -3.83
CA ASN A 158 -3.33 21.11 -4.26
C ASN A 158 -4.56 20.26 -3.92
N GLN A 159 -4.47 18.93 -4.08
CA GLN A 159 -5.51 18.00 -3.67
C GLN A 159 -5.67 17.96 -2.13
N ILE A 160 -4.56 17.94 -1.36
CA ILE A 160 -4.60 17.96 0.10
C ILE A 160 -5.24 19.25 0.62
N PHE A 161 -4.95 20.39 0.01
CA PHE A 161 -5.53 21.68 0.41
C PHE A 161 -6.92 21.94 -0.18
N SER A 162 -7.38 21.10 -1.12
CA SER A 162 -8.64 21.27 -1.85
C SER A 162 -8.77 22.68 -2.46
N ASN A 163 -7.68 23.21 -3.03
CA ASN A 163 -7.61 24.53 -3.62
C ASN A 163 -8.05 24.53 -5.10
N ALA A 164 -8.10 25.68 -5.74
CA ALA A 164 -8.60 25.82 -7.11
C ALA A 164 -7.82 25.02 -8.17
N GLU A 165 -6.57 24.61 -7.88
CA GLU A 165 -5.76 23.75 -8.73
C GLU A 165 -5.81 22.26 -8.32
N ASP A 166 -6.73 21.85 -7.42
CA ASP A 166 -6.96 20.45 -7.10
C ASP A 166 -7.36 19.67 -8.37
N PRO A 167 -6.56 18.67 -8.82
CA PRO A 167 -6.91 17.87 -9.99
C PRO A 167 -8.24 17.12 -9.84
N MET A 168 -8.68 16.88 -8.59
CA MET A 168 -9.96 16.23 -8.29
C MET A 168 -11.09 17.22 -8.11
N ARG A 169 -10.84 18.53 -8.24
CA ARG A 169 -11.83 19.62 -8.12
C ARG A 169 -12.67 19.55 -6.85
N GLY A 170 -12.06 19.20 -5.71
CA GLY A 170 -12.73 19.08 -4.41
C GLY A 170 -13.66 17.87 -4.27
N ARG A 171 -13.69 16.94 -5.25
CA ARG A 171 -14.61 15.78 -5.25
C ARG A 171 -14.13 14.61 -4.40
N GLN A 172 -12.89 14.66 -3.89
CA GLN A 172 -12.29 13.60 -3.12
C GLN A 172 -11.77 14.11 -1.77
N LEU A 173 -11.76 13.23 -0.78
CA LEU A 173 -11.08 13.50 0.48
C LEU A 173 -9.56 13.69 0.25
N PRO A 174 -8.89 14.50 1.10
CA PRO A 174 -7.43 14.56 1.10
C PRO A 174 -6.81 13.15 1.10
N VAL A 175 -5.68 12.99 0.40
CA VAL A 175 -4.95 11.74 0.10
C VAL A 175 -5.63 10.79 -0.90
N CYS A 176 -6.85 11.06 -1.34
CA CYS A 176 -7.54 10.26 -2.35
C CYS A 176 -7.22 10.76 -3.77
N TYR A 177 -6.01 10.50 -4.21
CA TYR A 177 -5.50 10.92 -5.53
C TYR A 177 -6.06 10.09 -6.68
N SER A 178 -5.91 10.63 -7.89
CA SER A 178 -6.12 9.91 -9.16
C SER A 178 -5.22 10.51 -10.25
N SER A 179 -4.57 9.67 -11.04
CA SER A 179 -3.81 10.10 -12.22
C SER A 179 -3.69 8.96 -13.23
N ARG A 180 -4.48 9.04 -14.30
CA ARG A 180 -4.45 8.04 -15.37
C ARG A 180 -3.08 7.99 -16.06
N GLU A 181 -2.45 9.13 -16.26
CA GLU A 181 -1.14 9.25 -16.91
C GLU A 181 -0.05 8.53 -16.11
N HIS A 182 -0.13 8.57 -14.78
CA HIS A 182 0.84 7.93 -13.88
C HIS A 182 0.40 6.52 -13.43
N GLY A 183 -0.59 5.92 -14.11
CA GLY A 183 -1.05 4.57 -13.80
C GLY A 183 -1.65 4.43 -12.40
N PHE A 184 -2.37 5.43 -11.93
CA PHE A 184 -2.94 5.48 -10.59
C PHE A 184 -4.45 5.74 -10.67
N PHE A 185 -5.25 4.68 -10.46
CA PHE A 185 -6.70 4.75 -10.53
C PHE A 185 -7.27 5.52 -9.34
N THR A 186 -8.47 6.07 -9.52
CA THR A 186 -9.19 6.79 -8.45
C THR A 186 -9.38 5.93 -7.22
N ILE A 187 -8.97 6.46 -6.06
CA ILE A 187 -9.12 5.75 -4.78
C ILE A 187 -10.60 5.69 -4.40
N SER A 188 -11.08 4.50 -4.07
CA SER A 188 -12.39 4.27 -3.48
C SER A 188 -12.30 4.32 -1.95
N GLY A 189 -13.24 4.99 -1.31
CA GLY A 189 -13.42 4.93 0.14
C GLY A 189 -14.05 3.61 0.63
N ASN A 190 -14.73 2.86 -0.25
CA ASN A 190 -15.26 1.54 0.07
C ASN A 190 -14.15 0.50 0.05
N LEU A 191 -14.05 -0.28 1.13
CA LEU A 191 -12.97 -1.24 1.32
C LEU A 191 -13.06 -2.39 0.29
N ALA A 192 -11.89 -2.87 -0.15
CA ALA A 192 -11.69 -3.97 -1.09
C ALA A 192 -12.23 -3.79 -2.53
N THR A 193 -12.99 -2.73 -2.85
CA THR A 193 -13.48 -2.49 -4.21
C THR A 193 -12.34 -2.38 -5.24
N GLN A 194 -11.16 -1.96 -4.82
CA GLN A 194 -9.95 -1.89 -5.64
C GLN A 194 -9.59 -3.24 -6.26
N PHE A 195 -9.84 -4.34 -5.55
CA PHE A 195 -9.52 -5.68 -6.04
C PHE A 195 -10.39 -6.07 -7.23
N ILE A 196 -11.71 -5.94 -7.11
CA ILE A 196 -12.60 -6.27 -8.23
C ILE A 196 -12.43 -5.32 -9.42
N GLN A 197 -12.17 -4.03 -9.17
CA GLN A 197 -11.89 -3.05 -10.21
C GLN A 197 -10.61 -3.41 -10.99
N ALA A 198 -9.53 -3.76 -10.29
CA ALA A 198 -8.28 -4.17 -10.90
C ALA A 198 -8.41 -5.45 -11.71
N VAL A 199 -9.14 -6.45 -11.21
CA VAL A 199 -9.41 -7.69 -11.92
C VAL A 199 -10.19 -7.41 -13.21
N GLY A 200 -11.25 -6.60 -13.14
CA GLY A 200 -12.03 -6.20 -14.31
C GLY A 200 -11.19 -5.46 -15.35
N TRP A 201 -10.33 -4.54 -14.91
CA TRP A 201 -9.43 -3.81 -15.80
C TRP A 201 -8.39 -4.74 -16.46
N ALA A 202 -7.79 -5.68 -15.69
CA ALA A 202 -6.87 -6.68 -16.23
C ALA A 202 -7.55 -7.60 -17.25
N MET A 203 -8.80 -8.02 -16.99
CA MET A 203 -9.60 -8.78 -17.95
C MET A 203 -9.85 -7.98 -19.24
N ALA A 204 -10.16 -6.69 -19.13
CA ALA A 204 -10.33 -5.81 -20.28
C ALA A 204 -9.04 -5.67 -21.10
N SER A 205 -7.88 -5.53 -20.43
CA SER A 205 -6.56 -5.53 -21.07
C SER A 205 -6.32 -6.82 -21.87
N ALA A 206 -6.57 -7.98 -21.26
CA ALA A 206 -6.44 -9.28 -21.92
C ALA A 206 -7.40 -9.44 -23.12
N ILE A 207 -8.66 -9.01 -22.99
CA ILE A 207 -9.66 -9.03 -24.07
C ILE A 207 -9.23 -8.13 -25.23
N SER A 208 -8.66 -6.97 -24.93
CA SER A 208 -8.16 -6.02 -25.94
C SER A 208 -6.86 -6.48 -26.61
N GLY A 209 -6.23 -7.54 -26.10
CA GLY A 209 -4.98 -8.08 -26.64
C GLY A 209 -3.75 -7.21 -26.37
N ASP A 210 -3.83 -6.27 -25.41
CA ASP A 210 -2.67 -5.50 -24.99
C ASP A 210 -1.83 -6.26 -23.93
N ARG A 211 -0.70 -5.69 -23.49
CA ARG A 211 0.22 -6.31 -22.55
C ARG A 211 0.27 -5.64 -21.20
N LYS A 212 -0.70 -4.78 -20.91
CA LYS A 212 -0.75 -4.06 -19.64
C LYS A 212 -1.27 -4.97 -18.55
N ILE A 213 -0.74 -4.78 -17.35
CA ILE A 213 -1.18 -5.48 -16.16
C ILE A 213 -1.77 -4.49 -15.16
N SER A 214 -2.52 -5.00 -14.20
CA SER A 214 -2.98 -4.20 -13.09
C SER A 214 -2.41 -4.67 -11.75
N ALA A 215 -2.34 -3.76 -10.78
CA ALA A 215 -1.97 -4.05 -9.41
C ALA A 215 -3.03 -3.46 -8.47
N ALA A 216 -3.64 -4.30 -7.64
CA ALA A 216 -4.62 -3.88 -6.65
C ALA A 216 -4.03 -3.83 -5.25
N TRP A 217 -4.54 -2.95 -4.40
CA TRP A 217 -4.03 -2.71 -3.06
C TRP A 217 -5.14 -2.67 -2.02
N ILE A 218 -4.98 -3.43 -0.93
CA ILE A 218 -5.86 -3.36 0.24
C ILE A 218 -5.05 -3.50 1.52
N GLY A 219 -5.60 -3.01 2.64
CA GLY A 219 -5.10 -3.32 3.97
C GLY A 219 -5.56 -4.69 4.47
N ASP A 220 -4.94 -5.16 5.55
CA ASP A 220 -5.27 -6.41 6.25
C ASP A 220 -6.76 -6.49 6.63
N GLY A 221 -7.33 -5.45 7.22
CA GLY A 221 -8.74 -5.40 7.58
C GLY A 221 -9.69 -5.54 6.41
N SER A 222 -9.33 -4.99 5.24
CA SER A 222 -10.16 -5.07 4.03
C SER A 222 -10.30 -6.48 3.47
N THR A 223 -9.47 -7.42 3.90
CA THR A 223 -9.59 -8.83 3.49
C THR A 223 -10.83 -9.53 4.06
N ALA A 224 -11.53 -8.91 5.01
CA ALA A 224 -12.79 -9.40 5.55
C ALA A 224 -13.99 -9.08 4.64
N GLU A 225 -13.82 -8.16 3.67
CA GLU A 225 -14.87 -7.76 2.75
C GLU A 225 -15.18 -8.85 1.70
N SER A 226 -16.44 -8.89 1.23
CA SER A 226 -16.89 -9.82 0.19
C SER A 226 -16.15 -9.64 -1.14
N ASP A 227 -15.84 -8.39 -1.50
CA ASP A 227 -15.16 -8.04 -2.75
C ASP A 227 -13.76 -8.64 -2.85
N PHE A 228 -13.07 -8.83 -1.72
CA PHE A 228 -11.81 -9.57 -1.68
C PHE A 228 -11.97 -10.99 -2.25
N HIS A 229 -12.95 -11.74 -1.76
CA HIS A 229 -13.18 -13.13 -2.19
C HIS A 229 -13.69 -13.21 -3.64
N ALA A 230 -14.58 -12.30 -4.02
CA ALA A 230 -15.08 -12.23 -5.40
C ALA A 230 -13.94 -11.96 -6.40
N ALA A 231 -13.02 -11.05 -6.06
CA ALA A 231 -11.85 -10.77 -6.87
C ALA A 231 -10.94 -12.00 -7.06
N LEU A 232 -10.69 -12.78 -6.00
CA LEU A 232 -9.89 -14.01 -6.08
C LEU A 232 -10.55 -15.04 -7.00
N VAL A 233 -11.87 -15.22 -6.92
CA VAL A 233 -12.62 -16.13 -7.81
C VAL A 233 -12.43 -15.72 -9.27
N PHE A 234 -12.72 -14.45 -9.61
CA PHE A 234 -12.63 -13.98 -11.00
C PHE A 234 -11.18 -14.00 -11.52
N ALA A 235 -10.24 -13.50 -10.72
CA ALA A 235 -8.82 -13.48 -11.10
C ALA A 235 -8.29 -14.87 -11.41
N SER A 236 -8.62 -15.86 -10.57
CA SER A 236 -8.21 -17.25 -10.75
C SER A 236 -8.90 -17.90 -11.95
N THR A 237 -10.23 -17.80 -12.03
CA THR A 237 -11.03 -18.45 -13.10
C THR A 237 -10.62 -17.98 -14.48
N TYR A 238 -10.42 -16.68 -14.67
CA TYR A 238 -10.09 -16.09 -15.96
C TYR A 238 -8.60 -15.88 -16.19
N LYS A 239 -7.74 -16.27 -15.21
CA LYS A 239 -6.29 -16.03 -15.24
C LYS A 239 -5.94 -14.58 -15.56
N ALA A 240 -6.67 -13.64 -14.93
CA ALA A 240 -6.49 -12.22 -15.16
C ALA A 240 -5.03 -11.79 -14.85
N PRO A 241 -4.38 -10.96 -15.70
CA PRO A 241 -3.02 -10.49 -15.49
C PRO A 241 -2.97 -9.40 -14.42
N VAL A 242 -3.21 -9.78 -13.17
CA VAL A 242 -3.33 -8.88 -12.01
C VAL A 242 -2.43 -9.31 -10.86
N ILE A 243 -1.86 -8.33 -10.15
CA ILE A 243 -1.15 -8.54 -8.89
C ILE A 243 -2.04 -8.03 -7.76
N LEU A 244 -2.37 -8.90 -6.82
CA LEU A 244 -3.25 -8.61 -5.69
C LEU A 244 -2.41 -8.41 -4.44
N ASN A 245 -2.31 -7.18 -3.95
CA ASN A 245 -1.42 -6.81 -2.86
C ASN A 245 -2.20 -6.55 -1.57
N ILE A 246 -1.83 -7.24 -0.50
CA ILE A 246 -2.34 -7.04 0.86
C ILE A 246 -1.23 -6.40 1.69
N VAL A 247 -1.44 -5.18 2.18
CA VAL A 247 -0.52 -4.52 3.11
C VAL A 247 -0.96 -4.87 4.52
N ASN A 248 -0.29 -5.84 5.11
CA ASN A 248 -0.50 -6.26 6.49
C ASN A 248 0.35 -5.37 7.42
N ASN A 249 -0.20 -4.24 7.81
CA ASN A 249 0.43 -3.30 8.72
C ASN A 249 0.00 -3.48 10.19
N GLN A 250 -0.59 -4.62 10.52
CA GLN A 250 -0.99 -5.15 11.83
C GLN A 250 -2.29 -4.55 12.39
N TRP A 251 -2.76 -3.40 11.90
CA TRP A 251 -3.87 -2.68 12.51
C TRP A 251 -4.82 -2.06 11.47
N ALA A 252 -6.06 -2.52 11.44
CA ALA A 252 -7.15 -1.89 10.71
C ALA A 252 -7.85 -0.87 11.63
N ILE A 253 -7.43 0.41 11.57
CA ILE A 253 -7.75 1.44 12.57
C ILE A 253 -7.29 0.94 13.95
N SER A 254 -8.21 0.60 14.85
CA SER A 254 -7.99 0.05 16.19
C SER A 254 -8.20 -1.47 16.26
N THR A 255 -8.51 -2.13 15.13
CA THR A 255 -8.76 -3.56 15.08
C THR A 255 -7.48 -4.32 14.77
N PHE A 256 -7.10 -5.25 15.65
CA PHE A 256 -5.94 -6.11 15.45
C PHE A 256 -6.13 -7.05 14.25
N GLN A 257 -5.09 -7.26 13.47
CA GLN A 257 -5.10 -8.07 12.24
C GLN A 257 -5.71 -9.46 12.40
N GLY A 258 -5.56 -10.08 13.57
CA GLY A 258 -6.06 -11.41 13.87
C GLY A 258 -7.56 -11.58 13.64
N ILE A 259 -8.34 -10.51 13.79
CA ILE A 259 -9.80 -10.50 13.57
C ILE A 259 -10.12 -10.74 12.08
N ALA A 260 -9.44 -10.02 11.18
CA ALA A 260 -9.69 -10.13 9.74
C ALA A 260 -9.02 -11.36 9.11
N ARG A 261 -7.94 -11.88 9.73
CA ARG A 261 -7.16 -13.00 9.20
C ARG A 261 -7.95 -14.32 9.16
N GLY A 262 -8.83 -14.56 10.12
CA GLY A 262 -9.49 -15.84 10.30
C GLY A 262 -8.51 -16.95 10.71
N GLY A 263 -8.87 -18.21 10.49
CA GLY A 263 -8.07 -19.37 10.86
C GLY A 263 -6.92 -19.74 9.94
N SER A 264 -6.69 -18.99 8.85
CA SER A 264 -5.71 -19.36 7.79
C SER A 264 -4.23 -19.18 8.16
N GLY A 265 -3.92 -18.56 9.29
CA GLY A 265 -2.56 -18.30 9.77
C GLY A 265 -1.89 -17.08 9.13
N THR A 266 -2.08 -16.82 7.84
CA THR A 266 -1.60 -15.64 7.10
C THR A 266 -2.65 -15.17 6.10
N PHE A 267 -2.57 -13.92 5.64
CA PHE A 267 -3.48 -13.43 4.60
C PHE A 267 -3.14 -14.03 3.23
N ALA A 268 -1.85 -14.23 2.94
CA ALA A 268 -1.39 -14.86 1.71
C ALA A 268 -1.95 -16.29 1.54
N ALA A 269 -2.09 -17.06 2.62
CA ALA A 269 -2.62 -18.42 2.57
C ALA A 269 -4.05 -18.53 2.02
N ARG A 270 -4.81 -17.44 2.00
CA ARG A 270 -6.16 -17.43 1.41
C ARG A 270 -6.16 -17.67 -0.09
N GLY A 271 -5.09 -17.31 -0.80
CA GLY A 271 -4.95 -17.59 -2.23
C GLY A 271 -4.94 -19.07 -2.58
N HIS A 272 -4.53 -19.94 -1.65
CA HIS A 272 -4.47 -21.40 -1.88
C HIS A 272 -5.85 -21.99 -2.22
N GLY A 273 -6.92 -21.52 -1.56
CA GLY A 273 -8.26 -21.98 -1.85
C GLY A 273 -8.75 -21.66 -3.26
N PHE A 274 -8.05 -20.78 -3.96
CA PHE A 274 -8.37 -20.32 -5.31
C PHE A 274 -7.29 -20.74 -6.33
N GLY A 275 -6.29 -21.53 -5.94
CA GLY A 275 -5.18 -21.93 -6.82
C GLY A 275 -4.31 -20.77 -7.28
N ILE A 276 -4.20 -19.70 -6.48
CA ILE A 276 -3.40 -18.51 -6.79
C ILE A 276 -2.03 -18.62 -6.12
N PRO A 277 -0.91 -18.47 -6.85
CA PRO A 277 0.42 -18.32 -6.25
C PRO A 277 0.42 -17.22 -5.22
N SER A 278 0.82 -17.55 -3.99
CA SER A 278 0.71 -16.65 -2.85
C SER A 278 2.05 -16.51 -2.16
N LEU A 279 2.52 -15.27 -2.03
CA LEU A 279 3.83 -14.93 -1.47
C LEU A 279 3.66 -14.02 -0.27
N ARG A 280 4.57 -14.15 0.70
CA ARG A 280 4.63 -13.29 1.87
C ARG A 280 5.99 -12.62 1.95
N VAL A 281 6.03 -11.30 2.10
CA VAL A 281 7.23 -10.48 1.88
C VAL A 281 7.47 -9.55 3.06
N ASP A 282 8.73 -9.34 3.41
CA ASP A 282 9.16 -8.27 4.31
C ASP A 282 8.89 -6.90 3.66
N GLY A 283 7.82 -6.23 4.08
CA GLY A 283 7.39 -4.93 3.55
C GLY A 283 8.32 -3.77 3.90
N ASN A 284 9.28 -3.99 4.81
CA ASN A 284 10.31 -3.01 5.17
C ASN A 284 11.64 -3.24 4.43
N ASP A 285 11.69 -4.25 3.54
CA ASP A 285 12.83 -4.59 2.71
C ASP A 285 12.57 -4.18 1.25
N TYR A 286 13.10 -3.02 0.85
CA TYR A 286 12.91 -2.47 -0.49
C TYR A 286 13.30 -3.45 -1.60
N LEU A 287 14.40 -4.21 -1.43
CA LEU A 287 14.87 -5.18 -2.43
C LEU A 287 13.95 -6.40 -2.48
N ALA A 288 13.46 -6.89 -1.35
CA ALA A 288 12.50 -7.99 -1.31
C ALA A 288 11.17 -7.60 -1.98
N VAL A 289 10.66 -6.42 -1.69
CA VAL A 289 9.47 -5.85 -2.33
C VAL A 289 9.64 -5.81 -3.85
N LEU A 290 10.74 -5.20 -4.33
CA LEU A 290 11.02 -5.08 -5.76
C LEU A 290 11.21 -6.44 -6.45
N ALA A 291 11.95 -7.36 -5.83
CA ALA A 291 12.21 -8.68 -6.39
C ALA A 291 10.92 -9.49 -6.59
N VAL A 292 10.04 -9.48 -5.58
CA VAL A 292 8.75 -10.17 -5.64
C VAL A 292 7.79 -9.47 -6.60
N ALA A 293 7.77 -8.14 -6.62
CA ALA A 293 6.96 -7.37 -7.56
C ALA A 293 7.36 -7.66 -9.03
N LYS A 294 8.67 -7.70 -9.34
CA LYS A 294 9.16 -8.07 -10.68
C LYS A 294 8.77 -9.51 -11.06
N TRP A 295 8.89 -10.46 -10.13
CA TRP A 295 8.47 -11.84 -10.36
C TRP A 295 6.97 -11.94 -10.67
N ALA A 296 6.14 -11.25 -9.90
CA ALA A 296 4.68 -11.24 -10.10
C ALA A 296 4.27 -10.51 -11.39
N ALA A 297 4.94 -9.38 -11.71
CA ALA A 297 4.70 -8.65 -12.95
C ALA A 297 5.06 -9.48 -14.19
N GLU A 298 6.19 -10.21 -14.16
CA GLU A 298 6.57 -11.12 -15.24
C GLU A 298 5.55 -12.24 -15.41
N ARG A 299 5.09 -12.85 -14.32
CA ARG A 299 4.04 -13.87 -14.35
C ARG A 299 2.76 -13.36 -15.02
N ALA A 300 2.29 -12.18 -14.60
CA ALA A 300 1.11 -11.56 -15.18
C ALA A 300 1.30 -11.27 -16.68
N ARG A 301 2.45 -10.71 -17.10
CA ARG A 301 2.75 -10.40 -18.51
C ARG A 301 2.90 -11.64 -19.40
N ARG A 302 3.31 -12.77 -18.81
CA ARG A 302 3.38 -14.07 -19.51
C ARG A 302 2.03 -14.78 -19.57
N ASN A 303 0.95 -14.12 -19.14
CA ASN A 303 -0.41 -14.67 -19.10
C ASN A 303 -0.53 -15.95 -18.23
N LEU A 304 0.26 -16.02 -17.15
CA LEU A 304 0.25 -17.14 -16.21
C LEU A 304 -0.77 -16.96 -15.07
N GLY A 305 -1.57 -15.89 -15.13
CA GLY A 305 -2.62 -15.57 -14.18
C GLY A 305 -2.16 -14.68 -13.02
N PRO A 306 -3.01 -14.55 -11.98
CA PRO A 306 -2.78 -13.63 -10.86
C PRO A 306 -1.67 -14.10 -9.91
N THR A 307 -1.19 -13.18 -9.08
CA THR A 307 -0.37 -13.46 -7.89
C THR A 307 -0.97 -12.71 -6.70
N LEU A 308 -1.07 -13.35 -5.54
CA LEU A 308 -1.42 -12.72 -4.26
C LEU A 308 -0.16 -12.48 -3.45
N ILE A 309 0.05 -11.26 -2.96
CA ILE A 309 1.21 -10.89 -2.15
C ILE A 309 0.75 -10.27 -0.84
N GLU A 310 1.24 -10.79 0.29
CA GLU A 310 1.11 -10.18 1.60
C GLU A 310 2.43 -9.50 1.98
N TYR A 311 2.40 -8.18 2.12
CA TYR A 311 3.52 -7.39 2.66
C TYR A 311 3.37 -7.25 4.17
N VAL A 312 4.27 -7.87 4.91
CA VAL A 312 4.31 -7.78 6.37
C VAL A 312 5.08 -6.53 6.76
N THR A 313 4.40 -5.59 7.36
CA THR A 313 4.95 -4.30 7.78
C THR A 313 4.25 -3.80 9.04
N TYR A 314 4.53 -2.56 9.44
CA TYR A 314 3.93 -1.93 10.59
C TYR A 314 3.54 -0.48 10.30
N ARG A 315 2.28 -0.11 10.58
CA ARG A 315 1.83 1.28 10.53
C ARG A 315 2.40 2.06 11.71
N ALA A 316 3.50 2.79 11.49
CA ALA A 316 4.20 3.47 12.58
C ALA A 316 3.43 4.70 13.13
N GLY A 317 2.66 5.39 12.29
CA GLY A 317 1.78 6.49 12.70
C GLY A 317 0.38 6.05 13.15
N GLY A 318 -0.48 7.02 13.50
CA GLY A 318 -1.92 6.80 13.64
C GLY A 318 -2.57 6.38 12.34
N HIS A 319 -3.79 5.86 12.39
CA HIS A 319 -4.53 5.52 11.16
C HIS A 319 -4.76 6.76 10.30
N SER A 320 -5.16 7.84 10.93
CA SER A 320 -5.36 9.15 10.34
C SER A 320 -5.13 10.24 11.39
N THR A 321 -5.29 11.51 11.01
CA THR A 321 -5.26 12.63 11.95
C THR A 321 -6.42 12.68 12.96
N SER A 322 -7.41 11.81 12.78
CA SER A 322 -8.54 11.63 13.73
C SER A 322 -8.37 10.42 14.64
N ASP A 323 -7.23 9.69 14.55
CA ASP A 323 -6.96 8.47 15.30
C ASP A 323 -5.96 8.74 16.45
N ASP A 324 -6.22 8.13 17.60
CA ASP A 324 -5.29 8.07 18.74
C ASP A 324 -4.85 6.62 18.99
N PRO A 325 -3.67 6.22 18.48
CA PRO A 325 -3.18 4.85 18.63
C PRO A 325 -2.86 4.47 20.08
N SER A 326 -2.67 5.44 20.98
CA SER A 326 -2.38 5.14 22.39
C SER A 326 -3.55 4.46 23.12
N ALA A 327 -4.76 4.54 22.54
CA ALA A 327 -5.95 3.89 23.08
C ALA A 327 -6.00 2.37 22.85
N TYR A 328 -5.20 1.82 21.91
CA TYR A 328 -5.33 0.41 21.55
C TYR A 328 -4.01 -0.36 21.42
N ARG A 329 -2.85 0.30 21.34
CA ARG A 329 -1.53 -0.33 21.21
C ARG A 329 -0.46 0.38 22.04
N PRO A 330 0.62 -0.31 22.47
CA PRO A 330 1.76 0.33 23.13
C PRO A 330 2.40 1.41 22.25
N ALA A 331 2.85 2.51 22.87
CA ALA A 331 3.47 3.63 22.14
C ALA A 331 4.76 3.22 21.44
N GLU A 332 5.51 2.31 22.05
CA GLU A 332 6.82 1.85 21.59
C GLU A 332 6.74 0.78 20.47
N GLU A 333 5.56 0.26 20.15
CA GLU A 333 5.42 -0.79 19.12
C GLU A 333 6.07 -0.40 17.78
N SER A 334 5.89 0.85 17.35
CA SER A 334 6.42 1.31 16.07
C SER A 334 7.95 1.30 16.00
N THR A 335 8.63 1.62 17.11
CA THR A 335 10.09 1.62 17.20
C THR A 335 10.67 0.24 17.50
N ALA A 336 9.87 -0.63 18.13
CA ALA A 336 10.24 -2.00 18.45
C ALA A 336 9.94 -2.99 17.29
N TRP A 337 9.38 -2.52 16.17
CA TRP A 337 9.03 -3.37 15.04
C TRP A 337 10.24 -4.16 14.52
N PRO A 338 10.18 -5.50 14.52
CA PRO A 338 11.37 -6.34 14.34
C PRO A 338 11.94 -6.33 12.90
N LEU A 339 11.16 -5.91 11.90
CA LEU A 339 11.64 -5.75 10.53
C LEU A 339 12.32 -4.39 10.30
N GLY A 340 12.23 -3.47 11.26
CA GLY A 340 12.95 -2.21 11.27
C GLY A 340 12.37 -1.14 10.34
N ASP A 341 13.08 -0.02 10.24
CA ASP A 341 12.69 1.12 9.43
C ASP A 341 13.11 0.94 7.97
N PRO A 342 12.18 1.07 6.98
CA PRO A 342 12.47 0.79 5.57
C PRO A 342 13.49 1.76 4.95
N VAL A 343 13.44 3.04 5.31
CA VAL A 343 14.39 4.05 4.79
C VAL A 343 15.78 3.78 5.32
N LEU A 344 15.88 3.51 6.63
CA LEU A 344 17.16 3.22 7.27
C LEU A 344 17.81 1.95 6.73
N ARG A 345 17.02 0.93 6.44
CA ARG A 345 17.53 -0.35 5.88
C ARG A 345 18.12 -0.15 4.49
N LEU A 346 17.46 0.55 3.58
CA LEU A 346 18.01 0.82 2.24
C LEU A 346 19.21 1.78 2.31
N LYS A 347 19.16 2.80 3.19
CA LYS A 347 20.30 3.67 3.47
C LYS A 347 21.55 2.87 3.87
N ASN A 348 21.40 1.98 4.86
CA ASN A 348 22.52 1.17 5.36
C ASN A 348 23.06 0.22 4.29
N HIS A 349 22.20 -0.35 3.45
CA HIS A 349 22.63 -1.15 2.32
C HIS A 349 23.48 -0.35 1.34
N LEU A 350 23.07 0.84 0.96
CA LEU A 350 23.83 1.73 0.07
C LEU A 350 25.15 2.20 0.67
N ILE A 351 25.20 2.41 2.00
CA ILE A 351 26.45 2.71 2.73
C ILE A 351 27.39 1.50 2.68
N ALA A 352 26.86 0.30 2.92
CA ALA A 352 27.67 -0.94 2.85
C ALA A 352 28.23 -1.21 1.45
N LEU A 353 27.54 -0.77 0.40
CA LEU A 353 28.00 -0.81 -1.00
C LEU A 353 29.00 0.33 -1.34
N GLY A 354 29.23 1.30 -0.47
CA GLY A 354 30.09 2.46 -0.72
C GLY A 354 29.47 3.54 -1.63
N HIS A 355 28.17 3.47 -1.89
CA HIS A 355 27.47 4.42 -2.77
C HIS A 355 26.77 5.55 -2.01
N TRP A 356 26.72 5.51 -0.67
CA TRP A 356 26.05 6.48 0.20
C TRP A 356 26.85 6.76 1.46
N SER A 357 26.50 7.85 2.17
CA SER A 357 27.04 8.17 3.50
C SER A 357 26.02 8.92 4.35
N ASP A 358 26.27 9.07 5.65
CA ASP A 358 25.41 9.85 6.54
C ASP A 358 25.37 11.33 6.15
N GLU A 359 26.49 11.89 5.68
CA GLU A 359 26.58 13.29 5.23
C GLU A 359 25.73 13.51 3.97
N ARG A 360 25.82 12.58 2.98
CA ARG A 360 24.98 12.62 1.77
C ARG A 360 23.50 12.46 2.11
N HIS A 361 23.19 11.64 3.10
CA HIS A 361 21.81 11.45 3.54
C HIS A 361 21.24 12.74 4.13
N ALA A 362 21.97 13.39 5.05
CA ALA A 362 21.56 14.67 5.65
C ALA A 362 21.43 15.77 4.58
N GLN A 363 22.36 15.80 3.61
CA GLN A 363 22.26 16.74 2.49
C GLN A 363 20.99 16.49 1.64
N ALA A 364 20.71 15.24 1.29
CA ALA A 364 19.52 14.88 0.51
C ALA A 364 18.22 15.20 1.28
N GLU A 365 18.17 14.96 2.58
CA GLU A 365 17.04 15.37 3.44
C GLU A 365 16.81 16.88 3.38
N ALA A 366 17.87 17.68 3.47
CA ALA A 366 17.77 19.13 3.40
C ALA A 366 17.30 19.61 2.02
N GLU A 367 17.81 19.03 0.93
CA GLU A 367 17.39 19.34 -0.45
C GLU A 367 15.91 19.01 -0.67
N ILE A 368 15.47 17.79 -0.28
CA ILE A 368 14.07 17.35 -0.41
C ILE A 368 13.14 18.23 0.42
N LEU A 369 13.55 18.57 1.66
CA LEU A 369 12.77 19.45 2.53
C LEU A 369 12.62 20.85 1.93
N ALA A 370 13.68 21.39 1.33
CA ALA A 370 13.65 22.68 0.67
C ALA A 370 12.68 22.66 -0.54
N GLU A 371 12.77 21.63 -1.39
CA GLU A 371 11.88 21.41 -2.54
C GLU A 371 10.42 21.34 -2.09
N ILE A 372 10.10 20.45 -1.13
CA ILE A 372 8.75 20.27 -0.61
C ILE A 372 8.23 21.57 0.02
N THR A 373 9.07 22.30 0.77
CA THR A 373 8.69 23.57 1.39
C THR A 373 8.33 24.63 0.34
N GLU A 374 9.10 24.71 -0.74
CA GLU A 374 8.82 25.67 -1.81
C GLU A 374 7.52 25.32 -2.55
N GLN A 375 7.31 24.05 -2.85
CA GLN A 375 6.06 23.60 -3.50
C GLN A 375 4.84 23.80 -2.59
N GLN A 376 4.99 23.57 -1.28
CA GLN A 376 3.94 23.83 -0.30
C GLN A 376 3.56 25.32 -0.26
N LYS A 377 4.55 26.23 -0.25
CA LYS A 377 4.28 27.66 -0.30
C LYS A 377 3.48 28.08 -1.53
N ARG A 378 3.80 27.49 -2.70
CA ARG A 378 3.07 27.75 -3.95
C ARG A 378 1.63 27.25 -3.85
N ALA A 379 1.41 26.06 -3.38
CA ALA A 379 0.07 25.49 -3.20
C ALA A 379 -0.76 26.29 -2.17
N GLU A 380 -0.16 26.68 -1.04
CA GLU A 380 -0.81 27.53 -0.02
C GLU A 380 -1.16 28.94 -0.53
N ALA A 381 -0.34 29.49 -1.45
CA ALA A 381 -0.64 30.79 -2.07
C ALA A 381 -1.88 30.78 -2.98
N ILE A 382 -2.23 29.61 -3.57
CA ILE A 382 -3.48 29.42 -4.31
C ILE A 382 -4.64 29.34 -3.32
N GLY A 383 -4.54 28.46 -2.32
CA GLY A 383 -5.57 28.31 -1.30
C GLY A 383 -5.28 27.16 -0.34
N THR A 384 -5.93 27.22 0.81
CA THR A 384 -5.97 26.18 1.85
C THR A 384 -7.41 25.95 2.28
N LEU A 385 -7.71 25.02 3.16
CA LEU A 385 -9.07 24.66 3.55
C LEU A 385 -10.02 25.86 3.82
N HIS A 386 -9.50 26.94 4.40
CA HIS A 386 -10.31 28.10 4.82
C HIS A 386 -9.95 29.41 4.09
N HIS A 387 -8.94 29.43 3.24
CA HIS A 387 -8.41 30.65 2.65
C HIS A 387 -8.01 30.45 1.20
N GLY A 388 -8.12 31.54 0.40
CA GLY A 388 -7.70 31.55 -1.00
C GLY A 388 -8.78 31.07 -1.96
N GLN A 389 -8.37 30.47 -3.07
CA GLN A 389 -9.24 30.02 -4.14
C GLN A 389 -9.57 28.53 -4.02
N HIS A 390 -10.83 28.18 -4.24
CA HIS A 390 -11.34 26.81 -4.18
C HIS A 390 -11.99 26.41 -5.50
N PRO A 391 -12.17 25.08 -5.76
CA PRO A 391 -12.97 24.61 -6.88
C PRO A 391 -14.39 25.18 -6.82
N SER A 392 -15.00 25.35 -7.98
CA SER A 392 -16.38 25.80 -8.05
C SER A 392 -17.34 24.72 -7.52
N PRO A 393 -18.31 25.04 -6.67
CA PRO A 393 -19.36 24.07 -6.31
C PRO A 393 -20.14 23.54 -7.53
N ALA A 394 -20.17 24.27 -8.65
CA ALA A 394 -20.75 23.78 -9.91
C ALA A 394 -20.04 22.56 -10.47
N ASP A 395 -18.75 22.37 -10.13
CA ASP A 395 -17.94 21.20 -10.57
C ASP A 395 -18.54 19.87 -10.12
N MET A 396 -19.37 19.84 -9.07
CA MET A 396 -20.05 18.61 -8.63
C MET A 396 -20.99 18.01 -9.70
N PHE A 397 -21.44 18.83 -10.66
CA PHE A 397 -22.31 18.42 -11.74
C PHE A 397 -21.57 18.09 -13.04
N GLU A 398 -20.28 18.40 -13.12
CA GLU A 398 -19.48 18.24 -14.35
C GLU A 398 -18.87 16.82 -14.48
N ASP A 399 -18.52 16.42 -15.68
CA ASP A 399 -17.72 15.24 -16.03
C ASP A 399 -18.30 13.86 -15.61
N VAL A 400 -19.58 13.78 -15.21
CA VAL A 400 -20.22 12.51 -14.82
C VAL A 400 -20.93 11.86 -16.00
N TYR A 401 -21.61 12.64 -16.83
CA TYR A 401 -22.37 12.21 -17.99
C TYR A 401 -21.98 13.02 -19.23
N ALA A 402 -22.02 12.39 -20.40
CA ALA A 402 -21.84 13.12 -21.67
C ALA A 402 -22.95 14.17 -21.88
N GLU A 403 -24.17 13.83 -21.51
CA GLU A 403 -25.30 14.74 -21.42
C GLU A 403 -25.88 14.66 -20.03
N MET A 404 -26.03 15.81 -19.37
CA MET A 404 -26.53 15.87 -17.99
C MET A 404 -28.00 15.45 -17.94
N PRO A 405 -28.36 14.43 -17.13
CA PRO A 405 -29.75 14.00 -16.98
C PRO A 405 -30.66 15.12 -16.45
N PRO A 406 -31.97 15.15 -16.81
CA PRO A 406 -32.90 16.22 -16.42
C PRO A 406 -32.98 16.45 -14.93
N HIS A 407 -32.86 15.43 -14.08
CA HIS A 407 -32.89 15.57 -12.64
C HIS A 407 -31.65 16.28 -12.09
N LEU A 408 -30.46 16.08 -12.68
CA LEU A 408 -29.24 16.79 -12.32
C LEU A 408 -29.26 18.23 -12.85
N LEU A 409 -29.81 18.47 -14.05
CA LEU A 409 -30.06 19.84 -14.56
C LEU A 409 -30.95 20.64 -13.61
N LYS A 410 -32.02 20.01 -13.12
CA LYS A 410 -32.90 20.63 -12.14
C LYS A 410 -32.15 20.96 -10.84
N GLN A 411 -31.39 20.02 -10.27
CA GLN A 411 -30.62 20.25 -9.06
C GLN A 411 -29.57 21.35 -9.24
N ARG A 412 -28.87 21.35 -10.39
CA ARG A 412 -27.90 22.40 -10.74
C ARG A 412 -28.55 23.79 -10.74
N HIS A 413 -29.69 23.91 -11.41
CA HIS A 413 -30.46 25.17 -11.46
C HIS A 413 -30.98 25.58 -10.08
N GLU A 414 -31.48 24.63 -9.26
CA GLU A 414 -31.94 24.91 -7.88
C GLU A 414 -30.77 25.33 -6.98
N ALA A 415 -29.55 24.87 -7.24
CA ALA A 415 -28.33 25.29 -6.55
C ALA A 415 -27.75 26.61 -7.05
N GLY A 416 -28.36 27.24 -8.08
CA GLY A 416 -27.95 28.53 -8.62
C GLY A 416 -26.80 28.51 -9.61
N PHE A 417 -26.56 27.36 -10.29
CA PHE A 417 -25.47 27.15 -11.28
C PHE A 417 -25.99 26.95 -12.70
#